data_63d68b4b5af9634301c4335c17603f08
#
_entry.id   63d68b4b5af9634301c4335c17603f08
#
_cell.length_a   1.000
_cell.length_b   1.000
_cell.length_c   1.000
_cell.angle_alpha   90.00
_cell.angle_beta   90.00
_cell.angle_gamma   90.00
#
_symmetry.space_group_name_H-M   'P 1'
#
loop_
_entity.id
_entity.type
_entity.pdbx_description
1 polymer ?
#
loop_
_entity_poly.entity_id
_entity_poly.type
_entity_poly.pdbx_seq_one_letter_code
_entity_poly.pdbx_strand_id
1 'polypeptide(L)'
;MTFKSYSVNYLELLHRMATQGGPEGKKAALLMLGTLMLMAGSSGLPFVDDAEDLIDFLGQRLGYNFSYKKTKQEFLENLFGRAGAQFVDKGLTGLPGSPIDVSGRLSMANLIPGTGLLLKKADHTRDVAELAGPMGDMAARVFQAGDQALSGDLGKAAVSLAPKAVGNLAKGVDMASTGMYRDDKGYKVIETTPTEAAMKMVGFQPATVAEVQQANYLHQRSKDFYNQHAQDIRARWAKGVFENSPAQVESARLLLDQWNVQNPDQRIGVNMQAVVRRVKEMRKSKDQRIADTAPKAMRASMRREVEAMREGVR
;
A
#
# COMPACT_ATOMS: atom_id res chain seq x y z
N MET A 1 3.71 -12.26 17.56
CA MET A 1 3.92 -13.40 16.65
C MET A 1 2.78 -14.42 16.59
N THR A 2 1.72 -14.29 17.35
CA THR A 2 0.62 -15.27 17.49
C THR A 2 -0.14 -15.56 16.18
N PHE A 3 -0.27 -14.62 15.28
CA PHE A 3 -0.99 -14.87 14.01
C PHE A 3 -0.14 -15.58 12.95
N LYS A 4 1.19 -15.45 12.99
CA LYS A 4 2.09 -16.16 12.06
C LYS A 4 2.36 -17.61 12.48
N SER A 5 2.16 -17.96 13.75
CA SER A 5 2.29 -19.35 14.21
C SER A 5 1.27 -20.28 13.56
N TYR A 6 0.04 -19.81 13.32
CA TYR A 6 -0.97 -20.61 12.61
C TYR A 6 -0.51 -20.95 11.17
N SER A 7 -0.03 -19.94 10.44
CA SER A 7 0.45 -20.16 9.07
C SER A 7 1.69 -21.06 9.00
N VAL A 8 2.61 -20.91 9.95
CA VAL A 8 3.80 -21.79 10.05
C VAL A 8 3.38 -23.21 10.38
N ASN A 9 2.50 -23.41 11.36
CA ASN A 9 2.01 -24.74 11.74
C ASN A 9 1.24 -25.42 10.59
N TYR A 10 0.47 -24.65 9.82
CA TYR A 10 -0.22 -25.18 8.64
C TYR A 10 0.75 -25.62 7.56
N LEU A 11 1.80 -24.83 7.28
CA LEU A 11 2.85 -25.23 6.33
C LEU A 11 3.64 -26.44 6.80
N GLU A 12 3.95 -26.50 8.10
CA GLU A 12 4.58 -27.68 8.71
C GLU A 12 3.71 -28.91 8.54
N LEU A 13 2.41 -28.79 8.79
CA LEU A 13 1.45 -29.87 8.60
C LEU A 13 1.40 -30.32 7.13
N LEU A 14 1.30 -29.40 6.19
CA LEU A 14 1.35 -29.70 4.74
C LEU A 14 2.67 -30.40 4.37
N HIS A 15 3.79 -29.90 4.86
CA HIS A 15 5.11 -30.51 4.61
C HIS A 15 5.19 -31.94 5.16
N ARG A 16 4.75 -32.14 6.39
CA ARG A 16 4.70 -33.48 7.01
C ARG A 16 3.81 -34.44 6.23
N MET A 17 2.62 -34.02 5.83
CA MET A 17 1.72 -34.81 5.01
C MET A 17 2.33 -35.16 3.65
N ALA A 18 2.99 -34.21 2.99
CA ALA A 18 3.57 -34.41 1.67
C ALA A 18 4.83 -35.31 1.70
N THR A 19 5.64 -35.24 2.78
CA THR A 19 6.94 -35.93 2.85
C THR A 19 6.90 -37.20 3.68
N GLN A 20 6.14 -37.23 4.79
CA GLN A 20 6.16 -38.33 5.78
C GLN A 20 4.88 -39.15 5.76
N GLY A 21 3.76 -38.64 5.19
CA GLY A 21 2.46 -39.27 5.24
C GLY A 21 2.21 -40.34 4.18
N GLY A 22 3.21 -40.74 3.40
CA GLY A 22 3.05 -41.73 2.33
C GLY A 22 2.04 -41.29 1.24
N PRO A 23 1.42 -42.23 0.50
CA PRO A 23 0.45 -41.91 -0.55
C PRO A 23 -0.82 -41.23 -0.04
N GLU A 24 -1.28 -41.61 1.16
CA GLU A 24 -2.49 -41.06 1.77
C GLU A 24 -2.22 -39.63 2.29
N GLY A 25 -1.06 -39.37 2.89
CA GLY A 25 -0.65 -38.03 3.31
C GLY A 25 -0.53 -37.08 2.13
N LYS A 26 0.01 -37.52 1.00
CA LYS A 26 0.06 -36.73 -0.22
C LYS A 26 -1.32 -36.37 -0.75
N LYS A 27 -2.27 -37.33 -0.74
CA LYS A 27 -3.67 -37.06 -1.11
C LYS A 27 -4.31 -36.05 -0.15
N ALA A 28 -4.09 -36.18 1.15
CA ALA A 28 -4.61 -35.24 2.14
C ALA A 28 -4.02 -33.82 1.94
N ALA A 29 -2.72 -33.70 1.69
CA ALA A 29 -2.09 -32.43 1.37
C ALA A 29 -2.65 -31.78 0.10
N LEU A 30 -2.87 -32.57 -0.97
CA LEU A 30 -3.49 -32.10 -2.21
C LEU A 30 -4.94 -31.65 -1.98
N LEU A 31 -5.71 -32.41 -1.18
CA LEU A 31 -7.08 -32.02 -0.83
C LEU A 31 -7.12 -30.71 -0.03
N MET A 32 -6.21 -30.53 0.92
CA MET A 32 -6.10 -29.28 1.68
C MET A 32 -5.75 -28.08 0.79
N LEU A 33 -4.76 -28.21 -0.11
CA LEU A 33 -4.42 -27.17 -1.07
C LEU A 33 -5.55 -26.94 -2.08
N GLY A 34 -6.19 -27.99 -2.56
CA GLY A 34 -7.34 -27.89 -3.46
C GLY A 34 -8.52 -27.18 -2.82
N THR A 35 -8.81 -27.48 -1.55
CA THR A 35 -9.86 -26.79 -0.79
C THR A 35 -9.52 -25.31 -0.61
N LEU A 36 -8.27 -25.00 -0.26
CA LEU A 36 -7.81 -23.63 -0.12
C LEU A 36 -7.93 -22.87 -1.45
N MET A 37 -7.49 -23.49 -2.56
CA MET A 37 -7.60 -22.91 -3.89
C MET A 37 -9.06 -22.73 -4.32
N LEU A 38 -9.95 -23.68 -4.00
CA LEU A 38 -11.37 -23.57 -4.30
C LEU A 38 -12.03 -22.41 -3.54
N MET A 39 -11.68 -22.23 -2.26
CA MET A 39 -12.30 -21.22 -1.40
C MET A 39 -11.67 -19.83 -1.58
N ALA A 40 -10.37 -19.74 -1.74
CA ALA A 40 -9.61 -18.48 -1.74
C ALA A 40 -8.87 -18.20 -3.06
N GLY A 41 -8.97 -19.08 -4.04
CA GLY A 41 -8.32 -18.95 -5.34
C GLY A 41 -6.79 -19.09 -5.30
N SER A 42 -6.14 -18.70 -6.40
CA SER A 42 -4.69 -18.71 -6.50
C SER A 42 -4.03 -17.74 -5.50
N SER A 43 -4.66 -16.60 -5.23
CA SER A 43 -4.18 -15.62 -4.25
C SER A 43 -4.27 -16.12 -2.79
N GLY A 44 -5.03 -17.19 -2.53
CA GLY A 44 -5.09 -17.85 -1.22
C GLY A 44 -3.97 -18.85 -0.98
N LEU A 45 -3.26 -19.28 -2.01
CA LEU A 45 -2.20 -20.27 -1.87
C LEU A 45 -0.96 -19.71 -1.17
N PRO A 46 -0.25 -20.53 -0.38
CA PRO A 46 0.98 -20.12 0.28
C PRO A 46 2.01 -19.59 -0.73
N PHE A 47 2.70 -18.49 -0.37
CA PHE A 47 3.77 -17.85 -1.13
C PHE A 47 3.39 -17.23 -2.49
N VAL A 48 2.18 -17.40 -2.98
CA VAL A 48 1.79 -16.81 -4.29
C VAL A 48 1.82 -15.29 -4.22
N ASP A 49 1.25 -14.70 -3.17
CA ASP A 49 1.24 -13.24 -3.00
C ASP A 49 2.65 -12.67 -2.77
N ASP A 50 3.49 -13.39 -2.00
CA ASP A 50 4.91 -13.03 -1.81
C ASP A 50 5.70 -13.09 -3.13
N ALA A 51 5.45 -14.09 -3.98
CA ALA A 51 6.06 -14.22 -5.29
C ALA A 51 5.61 -13.09 -6.24
N GLU A 52 4.33 -12.76 -6.25
CA GLU A 52 3.79 -11.66 -7.04
C GLU A 52 4.38 -10.31 -6.62
N ASP A 53 4.47 -10.05 -5.31
CA ASP A 53 5.11 -8.85 -4.78
C ASP A 53 6.61 -8.78 -5.11
N LEU A 54 7.31 -9.93 -5.11
CA LEU A 54 8.71 -10.00 -5.53
C LEU A 54 8.90 -9.69 -7.01
N ILE A 55 8.04 -10.23 -7.88
CA ILE A 55 8.05 -9.93 -9.32
C ILE A 55 7.83 -8.44 -9.55
N ASP A 56 6.85 -7.85 -8.88
CA ASP A 56 6.58 -6.42 -8.95
C ASP A 56 7.78 -5.59 -8.48
N PHE A 57 8.42 -6.00 -7.38
CA PHE A 57 9.61 -5.33 -6.86
C PHE A 57 10.79 -5.39 -7.85
N LEU A 58 11.06 -6.55 -8.43
CA LEU A 58 12.11 -6.71 -9.43
C LEU A 58 11.82 -5.88 -10.69
N GLY A 59 10.58 -5.88 -11.17
CA GLY A 59 10.17 -5.05 -12.29
C GLY A 59 10.40 -3.56 -12.02
N GLN A 60 10.04 -3.08 -10.83
CA GLN A 60 10.29 -1.70 -10.42
C GLN A 60 11.79 -1.38 -10.32
N ARG A 61 12.62 -2.33 -9.87
CA ARG A 61 14.09 -2.16 -9.85
C ARG A 61 14.67 -2.04 -11.24
N LEU A 62 14.06 -2.68 -12.22
CA LEU A 62 14.45 -2.58 -13.65
C LEU A 62 13.86 -1.31 -14.32
N GLY A 63 13.07 -0.50 -13.62
CA GLY A 63 12.50 0.75 -14.13
C GLY A 63 11.14 0.61 -14.80
N TYR A 64 10.54 -0.57 -14.77
CA TYR A 64 9.20 -0.79 -15.32
C TYR A 64 8.12 -0.45 -14.29
N ASN A 65 7.18 0.40 -14.66
CA ASN A 65 6.00 0.71 -13.83
C ASN A 65 4.85 -0.23 -14.20
N PHE A 66 5.01 -1.50 -13.85
CA PHE A 66 3.96 -2.48 -14.07
C PHE A 66 3.57 -3.16 -12.76
N SER A 67 2.40 -3.78 -12.72
CA SER A 67 1.97 -4.65 -11.64
C SER A 67 1.63 -6.02 -12.21
N TYR A 68 2.33 -7.04 -11.74
CA TYR A 68 2.07 -8.42 -12.11
C TYR A 68 0.62 -8.83 -11.77
N LYS A 69 0.12 -8.41 -10.61
CA LYS A 69 -1.27 -8.66 -10.20
C LYS A 69 -2.28 -8.14 -11.23
N LYS A 70 -2.06 -6.92 -11.72
CA LYS A 70 -2.92 -6.32 -12.75
C LYS A 70 -2.81 -7.08 -14.08
N THR A 71 -1.60 -7.35 -14.53
CA THR A 71 -1.36 -8.09 -15.79
C THR A 71 -1.91 -9.51 -15.72
N LYS A 72 -1.74 -10.20 -14.59
CA LYS A 72 -2.36 -11.52 -14.33
C LYS A 72 -3.88 -11.44 -14.43
N GLN A 73 -4.49 -10.44 -13.79
CA GLN A 73 -5.93 -10.26 -13.84
C GLN A 73 -6.43 -10.00 -15.26
N GLU A 74 -5.81 -9.08 -15.99
CA GLU A 74 -6.14 -8.79 -17.39
C GLU A 74 -6.00 -10.03 -18.28
N PHE A 75 -4.94 -10.82 -18.10
CA PHE A 75 -4.73 -12.07 -18.83
C PHE A 75 -5.82 -13.10 -18.51
N LEU A 76 -6.16 -13.29 -17.24
CA LEU A 76 -7.22 -14.21 -16.83
C LEU A 76 -8.60 -13.73 -17.33
N GLU A 77 -8.87 -12.43 -17.32
CA GLU A 77 -10.11 -11.86 -17.85
C GLU A 77 -10.26 -12.08 -19.35
N ASN A 78 -9.16 -11.97 -20.10
CA ASN A 78 -9.15 -12.25 -21.53
C ASN A 78 -9.38 -13.73 -21.86
N LEU A 79 -8.91 -14.67 -21.01
CA LEU A 79 -9.07 -16.10 -21.23
C LEU A 79 -10.42 -16.64 -20.75
N PHE A 80 -10.87 -16.23 -19.56
CA PHE A 80 -12.00 -16.85 -18.86
C PHE A 80 -13.16 -15.89 -18.63
N GLY A 81 -13.04 -14.63 -19.09
CA GLY A 81 -13.95 -13.56 -18.75
C GLY A 81 -13.81 -13.14 -17.28
N ARG A 82 -14.50 -12.05 -16.90
CA ARG A 82 -14.38 -11.46 -15.57
C ARG A 82 -14.72 -12.43 -14.44
N ALA A 83 -15.80 -13.18 -14.58
CA ALA A 83 -16.22 -14.14 -13.56
C ALA A 83 -15.24 -15.29 -13.39
N GLY A 84 -14.72 -15.82 -14.50
CA GLY A 84 -13.71 -16.89 -14.47
C GLY A 84 -12.38 -16.40 -13.89
N ALA A 85 -11.95 -15.20 -14.24
CA ALA A 85 -10.76 -14.57 -13.68
C ALA A 85 -10.86 -14.41 -12.15
N GLN A 86 -11.99 -13.90 -11.67
CA GLN A 86 -12.25 -13.74 -10.25
C GLN A 86 -12.30 -15.09 -9.51
N PHE A 87 -12.89 -16.11 -10.12
CA PHE A 87 -12.89 -17.46 -9.56
C PHE A 87 -11.47 -18.04 -9.44
N VAL A 88 -10.65 -17.91 -10.48
CA VAL A 88 -9.26 -18.40 -10.44
C VAL A 88 -8.43 -17.63 -9.42
N ASP A 89 -8.61 -16.32 -9.33
CA ASP A 89 -7.81 -15.46 -8.45
C ASP A 89 -8.26 -15.52 -6.98
N LYS A 90 -9.58 -15.51 -6.73
CA LYS A 90 -10.18 -15.40 -5.38
C LYS A 90 -11.01 -16.59 -4.95
N GLY A 91 -11.16 -17.61 -5.80
CA GLY A 91 -11.99 -18.79 -5.53
C GLY A 91 -13.48 -18.50 -5.56
N LEU A 92 -14.26 -19.36 -4.88
CA LEU A 92 -15.73 -19.26 -4.81
C LEU A 92 -16.20 -17.92 -4.24
N THR A 93 -15.43 -17.31 -3.34
CA THR A 93 -15.79 -16.04 -2.71
C THR A 93 -15.54 -14.83 -3.62
N GLY A 94 -14.78 -14.99 -4.69
CA GLY A 94 -14.57 -13.97 -5.72
C GLY A 94 -15.62 -13.95 -6.82
N LEU A 95 -16.57 -14.90 -6.83
CA LEU A 95 -17.60 -14.91 -7.87
C LEU A 95 -18.52 -13.69 -7.80
N PRO A 96 -18.95 -13.17 -8.95
CA PRO A 96 -19.91 -12.05 -9.02
C PRO A 96 -21.18 -12.40 -8.22
N GLY A 97 -21.58 -11.50 -7.32
CA GLY A 97 -22.73 -11.70 -6.44
C GLY A 97 -22.37 -12.31 -5.08
N SER A 98 -21.14 -12.71 -4.84
CA SER A 98 -20.68 -13.05 -3.50
C SER A 98 -20.69 -11.80 -2.61
N PRO A 99 -21.37 -11.81 -1.46
CA PRO A 99 -21.43 -10.65 -0.58
C PRO A 99 -20.12 -10.41 0.21
N ILE A 100 -19.23 -11.39 0.24
CA ILE A 100 -17.99 -11.35 1.04
C ILE A 100 -16.79 -11.81 0.22
N ASP A 101 -15.65 -11.17 0.50
CA ASP A 101 -14.34 -11.64 0.05
C ASP A 101 -13.57 -12.19 1.26
N VAL A 102 -13.28 -13.48 1.25
CA VAL A 102 -12.48 -14.15 2.29
C VAL A 102 -11.07 -14.51 1.78
N SER A 103 -10.76 -14.28 0.52
CA SER A 103 -9.47 -14.61 -0.09
C SER A 103 -8.31 -14.05 0.73
N GLY A 104 -8.37 -12.77 1.10
CA GLY A 104 -7.35 -12.12 1.94
C GLY A 104 -7.28 -12.60 3.39
N ARG A 105 -8.29 -13.34 3.90
CA ARG A 105 -8.29 -13.91 5.26
C ARG A 105 -7.84 -15.36 5.31
N LEU A 106 -8.19 -16.11 4.28
CA LEU A 106 -7.77 -17.50 4.12
C LEU A 106 -6.40 -17.58 3.47
N SER A 107 -6.02 -16.51 2.77
CA SER A 107 -4.70 -16.41 2.14
C SER A 107 -3.60 -16.45 3.20
N MET A 108 -2.61 -17.28 2.95
CA MET A 108 -1.36 -17.29 3.69
C MET A 108 -0.40 -16.23 3.16
N ALA A 109 -0.94 -15.08 2.77
CA ALA A 109 -0.18 -13.94 2.29
C ALA A 109 0.80 -13.44 3.38
N ASN A 110 1.94 -12.94 2.95
CA ASN A 110 3.01 -12.41 3.81
C ASN A 110 3.54 -13.44 4.83
N LEU A 111 3.76 -14.68 4.39
CA LEU A 111 4.36 -15.74 5.20
C LEU A 111 5.81 -15.40 5.59
N ILE A 112 6.53 -14.76 4.71
CA ILE A 112 7.92 -14.36 4.94
C ILE A 112 7.91 -13.07 5.78
N PRO A 113 8.45 -13.09 7.02
CA PRO A 113 8.54 -11.90 7.85
C PRO A 113 9.37 -10.82 7.17
N GLY A 114 8.84 -9.61 7.04
CA GLY A 114 9.56 -8.47 6.48
C GLY A 114 9.43 -8.27 4.98
N THR A 115 8.68 -9.10 4.23
CA THR A 115 8.40 -8.85 2.81
C THR A 115 7.66 -7.52 2.63
N GLY A 116 6.72 -7.19 3.50
CA GLY A 116 6.07 -5.88 3.54
C GLY A 116 7.08 -4.74 3.70
N LEU A 117 8.06 -4.89 4.57
CA LEU A 117 9.10 -3.89 4.86
C LEU A 117 10.09 -3.71 3.70
N LEU A 118 10.44 -4.80 3.01
CA LEU A 118 11.46 -4.81 1.97
C LEU A 118 10.89 -4.52 0.58
N LEU A 119 9.68 -5.01 0.31
CA LEU A 119 9.09 -5.02 -1.03
C LEU A 119 8.02 -3.93 -1.23
N LYS A 120 7.36 -3.49 -0.17
CA LYS A 120 6.36 -2.42 -0.22
C LYS A 120 6.98 -1.14 0.32
N LYS A 121 6.65 0.00 -0.30
CA LYS A 121 6.98 1.32 0.28
C LYS A 121 6.17 1.45 1.56
N ALA A 122 6.85 1.19 2.66
CA ALA A 122 6.25 0.97 3.95
C ALA A 122 5.66 2.27 4.52
N ASP A 123 4.49 2.18 5.05
CA ASP A 123 4.12 2.99 6.20
C ASP A 123 4.93 2.42 7.39
N HIS A 124 6.15 2.95 7.58
CA HIS A 124 7.16 2.39 8.50
C HIS A 124 6.63 2.13 9.91
N THR A 125 5.62 2.90 10.33
CA THR A 125 4.96 2.73 11.62
C THR A 125 4.15 1.43 11.70
N ARG A 126 3.49 1.05 10.63
CA ARG A 126 2.61 -0.13 10.59
C ARG A 126 3.42 -1.42 10.47
N ASP A 127 4.51 -1.39 9.73
CA ASP A 127 5.36 -2.57 9.51
C ASP A 127 6.22 -2.87 10.74
N VAL A 128 6.71 -1.84 11.45
CA VAL A 128 7.40 -2.02 12.75
C VAL A 128 6.42 -2.52 13.80
N ALA A 129 5.16 -2.03 13.79
CA ALA A 129 4.11 -2.51 14.68
C ALA A 129 3.77 -4.00 14.41
N GLU A 130 3.78 -4.42 13.14
CA GLU A 130 3.55 -5.82 12.76
C GLU A 130 4.68 -6.74 13.23
N LEU A 131 5.94 -6.29 13.15
CA LEU A 131 7.09 -7.02 13.69
C LEU A 131 7.05 -7.13 15.22
N ALA A 132 6.59 -6.08 15.90
CA ALA A 132 6.42 -6.08 17.35
C ALA A 132 5.22 -6.93 17.82
N GLY A 133 4.41 -7.46 16.87
CA GLY A 133 3.27 -8.32 17.13
C GLY A 133 2.06 -7.58 17.74
N PRO A 134 1.21 -8.27 18.55
CA PRO A 134 -0.01 -7.67 19.10
C PRO A 134 0.23 -6.40 19.92
N MET A 135 1.36 -6.30 20.60
CA MET A 135 1.75 -5.12 21.38
C MET A 135 2.07 -3.92 20.47
N GLY A 136 2.69 -4.16 19.32
CA GLY A 136 2.97 -3.11 18.34
C GLY A 136 1.70 -2.57 17.69
N ASP A 137 0.75 -3.44 17.32
CA ASP A 137 -0.55 -3.02 16.78
C ASP A 137 -1.35 -2.20 17.83
N MET A 138 -1.26 -2.58 19.10
CA MET A 138 -1.91 -1.86 20.20
C MET A 138 -1.27 -0.49 20.42
N ALA A 139 0.05 -0.40 20.43
CA ALA A 139 0.76 0.87 20.53
C ALA A 139 0.42 1.81 19.36
N ALA A 140 0.45 1.31 18.12
CA ALA A 140 0.08 2.09 16.94
C ALA A 140 -1.35 2.65 17.03
N ARG A 141 -2.31 1.87 17.56
CA ARG A 141 -3.69 2.33 17.77
C ARG A 141 -3.80 3.41 18.84
N VAL A 142 -3.03 3.29 19.92
CA VAL A 142 -2.99 4.32 20.97
C VAL A 142 -2.47 5.64 20.40
N PHE A 143 -1.39 5.61 19.60
CA PHE A 143 -0.89 6.80 18.92
C PHE A 143 -1.90 7.39 17.95
N GLN A 144 -2.55 6.55 17.12
CA GLN A 144 -3.58 7.01 16.19
C GLN A 144 -4.79 7.61 16.91
N ALA A 145 -5.23 7.00 18.00
CA ALA A 145 -6.33 7.53 18.82
C ALA A 145 -5.95 8.86 19.49
N GLY A 146 -4.70 8.99 19.94
CA GLY A 146 -4.17 10.25 20.47
C GLY A 146 -4.21 11.38 19.45
N ASP A 147 -3.76 11.13 18.23
CA ASP A 147 -3.78 12.10 17.13
C ASP A 147 -5.21 12.49 16.73
N GLN A 148 -6.13 11.53 16.68
CA GLN A 148 -7.56 11.77 16.42
C GLN A 148 -8.23 12.56 17.55
N ALA A 149 -7.88 12.30 18.82
CA ALA A 149 -8.39 13.05 19.96
C ALA A 149 -7.89 14.50 19.94
N LEU A 150 -6.61 14.71 19.63
CA LEU A 150 -6.01 16.05 19.49
C LEU A 150 -6.61 16.84 18.31
N SER A 151 -7.05 16.16 17.26
CA SER A 151 -7.76 16.77 16.14
C SER A 151 -9.26 17.01 16.38
N GLY A 152 -9.76 16.70 17.59
CA GLY A 152 -11.14 16.93 18.02
C GLY A 152 -12.12 15.79 17.68
N ASP A 153 -11.65 14.68 17.08
CA ASP A 153 -12.48 13.54 16.64
C ASP A 153 -12.54 12.45 17.73
N LEU A 154 -13.11 12.78 18.90
CA LEU A 154 -13.22 11.86 20.05
C LEU A 154 -13.93 10.56 19.73
N GLY A 155 -14.93 10.60 18.84
CA GLY A 155 -15.65 9.40 18.39
C GLY A 155 -14.75 8.43 17.63
N LYS A 156 -13.92 8.92 16.70
CA LYS A 156 -12.94 8.09 15.97
C LYS A 156 -11.84 7.58 16.88
N ALA A 157 -11.37 8.41 17.82
CA ALA A 157 -10.38 8.01 18.82
C ALA A 157 -10.87 6.83 19.67
N ALA A 158 -12.11 6.87 20.15
CA ALA A 158 -12.72 5.79 20.92
C ALA A 158 -12.84 4.49 20.08
N VAL A 159 -13.26 4.59 18.82
CA VAL A 159 -13.35 3.45 17.89
C VAL A 159 -11.96 2.87 17.59
N SER A 160 -10.92 3.69 17.49
CA SER A 160 -9.55 3.24 17.24
C SER A 160 -8.96 2.45 18.40
N LEU A 161 -9.33 2.77 19.63
CA LEU A 161 -8.94 2.04 20.84
C LEU A 161 -9.77 0.76 21.05
N ALA A 162 -10.98 0.71 20.51
CA ALA A 162 -11.87 -0.42 20.70
C ALA A 162 -11.37 -1.69 19.98
N PRO A 163 -11.74 -2.89 20.44
CA PRO A 163 -11.50 -4.12 19.69
C PRO A 163 -12.00 -4.04 18.25
N LYS A 164 -11.30 -4.68 17.32
CA LYS A 164 -11.67 -4.66 15.87
C LYS A 164 -13.13 -5.04 15.62
N ALA A 165 -13.71 -5.89 16.46
CA ALA A 165 -15.13 -6.26 16.38
C ALA A 165 -16.06 -5.04 16.55
N VAL A 166 -15.77 -4.15 17.49
CA VAL A 166 -16.56 -2.92 17.74
C VAL A 166 -16.42 -1.96 16.56
N GLY A 167 -15.21 -1.80 16.04
CA GLY A 167 -14.97 -0.98 14.83
C GLY A 167 -15.70 -1.51 13.60
N ASN A 168 -15.75 -2.83 13.42
CA ASN A 168 -16.50 -3.45 12.33
C ASN A 168 -18.02 -3.28 12.51
N LEU A 169 -18.53 -3.44 13.74
CA LEU A 169 -19.92 -3.17 14.05
C LEU A 169 -20.31 -1.73 13.75
N ALA A 170 -19.52 -0.76 14.21
CA ALA A 170 -19.77 0.65 13.97
C ALA A 170 -19.77 0.98 12.47
N LYS A 171 -18.76 0.49 11.71
CA LYS A 171 -18.70 0.66 10.24
C LYS A 171 -19.89 -0.01 9.54
N GLY A 172 -20.30 -1.21 9.98
CA GLY A 172 -21.46 -1.90 9.40
C GLY A 172 -22.77 -1.18 9.68
N VAL A 173 -22.94 -0.59 10.87
CA VAL A 173 -24.12 0.24 11.20
C VAL A 173 -24.13 1.50 10.36
N ASP A 174 -22.98 2.19 10.19
CA ASP A 174 -22.87 3.35 9.29
C ASP A 174 -23.26 2.98 7.84
N MET A 175 -22.75 1.85 7.34
CA MET A 175 -23.12 1.33 6.01
C MET A 175 -24.61 1.04 5.89
N ALA A 176 -25.22 0.42 6.89
CA ALA A 176 -26.65 0.10 6.89
C ALA A 176 -27.52 1.36 6.90
N SER A 177 -27.10 2.39 7.64
CA SER A 177 -27.85 3.65 7.78
C SER A 177 -27.70 4.56 6.57
N THR A 178 -26.50 4.57 5.94
CA THR A 178 -26.18 5.50 4.83
C THR A 178 -26.26 4.86 3.45
N GLY A 179 -26.31 3.51 3.36
CA GLY A 179 -26.21 2.79 2.09
C GLY A 179 -24.83 2.86 1.44
N MET A 180 -23.79 3.31 2.16
CA MET A 180 -22.47 3.60 1.59
C MET A 180 -21.35 3.18 2.50
N TYR A 181 -20.27 2.67 1.90
CA TYR A 181 -19.00 2.52 2.59
C TYR A 181 -18.21 3.82 2.54
N ARG A 182 -17.69 4.25 3.70
CA ARG A 182 -16.82 5.43 3.83
C ARG A 182 -15.42 5.02 4.26
N ASP A 183 -14.44 5.79 3.79
CA ASP A 183 -13.06 5.64 4.24
C ASP A 183 -12.87 6.22 5.67
N ASP A 184 -11.67 6.07 6.22
CA ASP A 184 -11.34 6.57 7.56
C ASP A 184 -11.37 8.11 7.65
N LYS A 185 -11.36 8.80 6.51
CA LYS A 185 -11.51 10.27 6.41
C LYS A 185 -12.97 10.71 6.24
N GLY A 186 -13.91 9.77 6.12
CA GLY A 186 -15.34 10.02 5.94
C GLY A 186 -15.78 10.21 4.49
N TYR A 187 -14.88 10.07 3.50
CA TYR A 187 -15.25 10.16 2.09
C TYR A 187 -16.02 8.92 1.65
N LYS A 188 -17.05 9.14 0.82
CA LYS A 188 -17.82 8.07 0.19
C LYS A 188 -16.94 7.32 -0.79
N VAL A 189 -16.87 6.00 -0.65
CA VAL A 189 -16.05 5.14 -1.51
C VAL A 189 -16.93 4.39 -2.51
N ILE A 190 -17.96 3.69 -2.02
CA ILE A 190 -18.87 2.89 -2.86
C ILE A 190 -20.22 2.72 -2.16
N GLU A 191 -21.28 2.55 -2.96
CA GLU A 191 -22.58 2.13 -2.46
C GLU A 191 -22.56 0.67 -2.04
N THR A 192 -23.28 0.35 -0.97
CA THR A 192 -23.29 -0.98 -0.37
C THR A 192 -24.70 -1.46 -0.12
N THR A 193 -24.89 -2.76 -0.22
CA THR A 193 -26.17 -3.42 0.07
C THR A 193 -26.35 -3.67 1.57
N PRO A 194 -27.60 -3.85 2.06
CA PRO A 194 -27.85 -4.23 3.45
C PRO A 194 -27.15 -5.53 3.87
N THR A 195 -27.03 -6.49 2.95
CA THR A 195 -26.30 -7.75 3.16
C THR A 195 -24.81 -7.51 3.40
N GLU A 196 -24.19 -6.64 2.63
CA GLU A 196 -22.78 -6.28 2.81
C GLU A 196 -22.54 -5.53 4.12
N ALA A 197 -23.48 -4.68 4.51
CA ALA A 197 -23.45 -4.01 5.81
C ALA A 197 -23.52 -5.00 6.97
N ALA A 198 -24.45 -5.97 6.92
CA ALA A 198 -24.56 -7.03 7.92
C ALA A 198 -23.29 -7.89 8.00
N MET A 199 -22.71 -8.28 6.86
CA MET A 199 -21.43 -9.00 6.82
C MET A 199 -20.29 -8.19 7.42
N LYS A 200 -20.27 -6.85 7.21
CA LYS A 200 -19.29 -5.96 7.84
C LYS A 200 -19.44 -5.94 9.35
N MET A 201 -20.65 -5.92 9.88
CA MET A 201 -20.91 -5.99 11.33
C MET A 201 -20.31 -7.25 11.97
N VAL A 202 -20.44 -8.40 11.30
CA VAL A 202 -19.85 -9.67 11.73
C VAL A 202 -18.33 -9.71 11.51
N GLY A 203 -17.80 -8.71 10.82
CA GLY A 203 -16.36 -8.51 10.61
C GLY A 203 -15.86 -9.02 9.27
N PHE A 204 -16.70 -9.47 8.35
CA PHE A 204 -16.29 -9.80 6.99
C PHE A 204 -16.11 -8.53 6.14
N GLN A 205 -15.20 -8.60 5.17
CA GLN A 205 -15.02 -7.52 4.20
C GLN A 205 -15.99 -7.74 3.05
N PRO A 206 -16.83 -6.75 2.71
CA PRO A 206 -17.64 -6.82 1.49
C PRO A 206 -16.78 -6.94 0.24
N ALA A 207 -17.19 -7.78 -0.70
CA ALA A 207 -16.42 -8.04 -1.93
C ALA A 207 -16.23 -6.78 -2.77
N THR A 208 -17.28 -5.97 -2.92
CA THR A 208 -17.25 -4.70 -3.64
C THR A 208 -16.25 -3.70 -3.05
N VAL A 209 -16.20 -3.61 -1.71
CA VAL A 209 -15.24 -2.76 -1.00
C VAL A 209 -13.81 -3.27 -1.19
N ALA A 210 -13.61 -4.59 -1.13
CA ALA A 210 -12.30 -5.20 -1.34
C ALA A 210 -11.76 -4.93 -2.75
N GLU A 211 -12.60 -5.04 -3.78
CA GLU A 211 -12.23 -4.74 -5.18
C GLU A 211 -11.81 -3.28 -5.35
N VAL A 212 -12.58 -2.34 -4.83
CA VAL A 212 -12.26 -0.91 -4.93
C VAL A 212 -10.98 -0.58 -4.17
N GLN A 213 -10.78 -1.16 -3.00
CA GLN A 213 -9.54 -0.96 -2.23
C GLN A 213 -8.32 -1.52 -2.96
N GLN A 214 -8.45 -2.70 -3.58
CA GLN A 214 -7.36 -3.29 -4.39
C GLN A 214 -7.04 -2.43 -5.60
N ALA A 215 -8.06 -1.97 -6.35
CA ALA A 215 -7.87 -1.08 -7.50
C ALA A 215 -7.19 0.24 -7.10
N ASN A 216 -7.65 0.86 -6.01
CA ASN A 216 -7.07 2.09 -5.48
C ASN A 216 -5.61 1.89 -5.03
N TYR A 217 -5.30 0.76 -4.38
CA TYR A 217 -3.94 0.42 -3.98
C TYR A 217 -3.00 0.31 -5.18
N LEU A 218 -3.41 -0.43 -6.24
CA LEU A 218 -2.61 -0.59 -7.45
C LEU A 218 -2.40 0.75 -8.17
N HIS A 219 -3.47 1.56 -8.26
CA HIS A 219 -3.38 2.90 -8.85
C HIS A 219 -2.44 3.82 -8.06
N GLN A 220 -2.56 3.85 -6.74
CA GLN A 220 -1.71 4.67 -5.88
C GLN A 220 -0.24 4.23 -5.98
N ARG A 221 0.02 2.92 -5.97
CA ARG A 221 1.37 2.37 -6.12
C ARG A 221 2.03 2.79 -7.44
N SER A 222 1.30 2.66 -8.56
CA SER A 222 1.78 3.09 -9.88
C SER A 222 2.08 4.60 -9.91
N LYS A 223 1.18 5.41 -9.35
CA LYS A 223 1.32 6.86 -9.24
C LYS A 223 2.52 7.26 -8.37
N ASP A 224 2.72 6.60 -7.25
CA ASP A 224 3.84 6.88 -6.34
C ASP A 224 5.17 6.52 -6.98
N PHE A 225 5.24 5.40 -7.69
CA PHE A 225 6.43 5.00 -8.44
C PHE A 225 6.78 6.01 -9.53
N TYR A 226 5.80 6.43 -10.34
CA TYR A 226 5.95 7.50 -11.33
C TYR A 226 6.45 8.81 -10.69
N ASN A 227 5.80 9.27 -9.62
CA ASN A 227 6.14 10.51 -8.95
C ASN A 227 7.55 10.47 -8.37
N GLN A 228 7.95 9.34 -7.80
CA GLN A 228 9.29 9.16 -7.24
C GLN A 228 10.36 9.29 -8.33
N HIS A 229 10.20 8.57 -9.46
CA HIS A 229 11.15 8.66 -10.57
C HIS A 229 11.19 10.07 -11.19
N ALA A 230 10.02 10.69 -11.37
CA ALA A 230 9.95 12.06 -11.86
C ALA A 230 10.67 13.07 -10.93
N GLN A 231 10.55 12.87 -9.61
CA GLN A 231 11.23 13.69 -8.61
C GLN A 231 12.75 13.42 -8.62
N ASP A 232 13.18 12.18 -8.73
CA ASP A 232 14.60 11.79 -8.75
C ASP A 232 15.31 12.34 -9.99
N ILE A 233 14.69 12.20 -11.18
CA ILE A 233 15.22 12.75 -12.42
C ILE A 233 15.35 14.28 -12.32
N ARG A 234 14.29 14.97 -11.85
CA ARG A 234 14.33 16.43 -11.66
C ARG A 234 15.35 16.86 -10.60
N ALA A 235 15.53 16.06 -9.55
CA ALA A 235 16.53 16.32 -8.52
C ALA A 235 17.96 16.23 -9.05
N ARG A 236 18.26 15.16 -9.81
CA ARG A 236 19.56 14.97 -10.46
C ARG A 236 19.85 16.07 -11.47
N TRP A 237 18.86 16.44 -12.28
CA TRP A 237 18.97 17.53 -13.22
C TRP A 237 19.27 18.86 -12.51
N ALA A 238 18.48 19.20 -11.48
CA ALA A 238 18.69 20.41 -10.70
C ALA A 238 20.06 20.43 -10.00
N LYS A 239 20.53 19.28 -9.51
CA LYS A 239 21.85 19.14 -8.90
C LYS A 239 22.96 19.38 -9.93
N GLY A 240 22.85 18.80 -11.11
CA GLY A 240 23.81 19.03 -12.21
C GLY A 240 23.90 20.50 -12.63
N VAL A 241 22.76 21.20 -12.71
CA VAL A 241 22.71 22.64 -12.98
C VAL A 241 23.30 23.45 -11.83
N PHE A 242 23.02 23.07 -10.58
CA PHE A 242 23.55 23.74 -9.39
C PHE A 242 25.07 23.63 -9.27
N GLU A 243 25.62 22.45 -9.52
CA GLU A 243 27.04 22.11 -9.45
C GLU A 243 27.80 22.48 -10.75
N ASN A 244 27.09 23.02 -11.74
CA ASN A 244 27.63 23.33 -13.07
C ASN A 244 28.32 22.12 -13.73
N SER A 245 27.75 20.93 -13.57
CA SER A 245 28.27 19.65 -14.05
C SER A 245 27.48 19.12 -15.25
N PRO A 246 27.99 19.26 -16.48
CA PRO A 246 27.33 18.75 -17.68
C PRO A 246 27.09 17.23 -17.62
N ALA A 247 28.03 16.48 -17.03
CA ALA A 247 27.92 15.01 -16.89
C ALA A 247 26.73 14.60 -16.05
N GLN A 248 26.40 15.32 -14.97
CA GLN A 248 25.21 15.03 -14.15
C GLN A 248 23.91 15.39 -14.88
N VAL A 249 23.90 16.46 -15.66
CA VAL A 249 22.74 16.82 -16.49
C VAL A 249 22.49 15.75 -17.54
N GLU A 250 23.55 15.27 -18.21
CA GLU A 250 23.45 14.21 -19.21
C GLU A 250 22.99 12.89 -18.59
N SER A 251 23.49 12.53 -17.41
CA SER A 251 23.02 11.34 -16.68
C SER A 251 21.53 11.42 -16.35
N ALA A 252 21.02 12.58 -15.98
CA ALA A 252 19.60 12.79 -15.71
C ALA A 252 18.76 12.69 -17.00
N ARG A 253 19.30 13.14 -18.13
CA ARG A 253 18.65 13.00 -19.44
C ARG A 253 18.60 11.55 -19.88
N LEU A 254 19.67 10.79 -19.73
CA LEU A 254 19.68 9.35 -20.04
C LEU A 254 18.65 8.58 -19.21
N LEU A 255 18.52 8.89 -17.91
CA LEU A 255 17.48 8.28 -17.06
C LEU A 255 16.07 8.64 -17.51
N LEU A 256 15.86 9.89 -17.97
CA LEU A 256 14.58 10.32 -18.52
C LEU A 256 14.23 9.56 -19.79
N ASP A 257 15.17 9.44 -20.71
CA ASP A 257 15.00 8.74 -21.98
C ASP A 257 14.76 7.23 -21.74
N GLN A 258 15.52 6.63 -20.84
CA GLN A 258 15.34 5.25 -20.43
C GLN A 258 13.93 5.00 -19.86
N TRP A 259 13.46 5.86 -18.94
CA TRP A 259 12.11 5.77 -18.41
C TRP A 259 11.05 5.87 -19.52
N ASN A 260 11.17 6.84 -20.40
CA ASN A 260 10.19 7.11 -21.45
C ASN A 260 10.13 5.99 -22.52
N VAL A 261 11.24 5.27 -22.71
CA VAL A 261 11.29 4.08 -23.57
C VAL A 261 10.63 2.88 -22.87
N GLN A 262 10.90 2.70 -21.57
CA GLN A 262 10.36 1.59 -20.81
C GLN A 262 8.88 1.76 -20.46
N ASN A 263 8.40 3.00 -20.33
CA ASN A 263 7.03 3.32 -19.92
C ASN A 263 6.37 4.30 -20.92
N PRO A 264 6.05 3.87 -22.14
CA PRO A 264 5.56 4.76 -23.21
C PRO A 264 4.23 5.44 -22.86
N ASP A 265 3.37 4.79 -22.05
CA ASP A 265 2.07 5.30 -21.62
C ASP A 265 2.18 6.26 -20.41
N GLN A 266 3.33 6.30 -19.76
CA GLN A 266 3.57 7.10 -18.54
C GLN A 266 4.85 7.93 -18.68
N ARG A 267 4.95 8.68 -19.76
CA ARG A 267 6.13 9.50 -20.05
C ARG A 267 6.31 10.61 -19.03
N ILE A 268 7.54 10.80 -18.58
CA ILE A 268 7.91 11.91 -17.73
C ILE A 268 8.34 13.09 -18.61
N GLY A 269 7.73 14.24 -18.39
CA GLY A 269 8.17 15.51 -18.95
C GLY A 269 9.00 16.29 -17.93
N VAL A 270 10.08 16.92 -18.38
CA VAL A 270 10.87 17.81 -17.52
C VAL A 270 10.37 19.25 -17.70
N ASN A 271 9.75 19.76 -16.64
CA ASN A 271 9.43 21.19 -16.56
C ASN A 271 10.66 21.96 -16.08
N MET A 272 11.29 22.69 -16.99
CA MET A 272 12.49 23.50 -16.69
C MET A 272 12.24 24.55 -15.61
N GLN A 273 11.02 25.08 -15.49
CA GLN A 273 10.68 26.00 -14.39
C GLN A 273 10.75 25.31 -13.02
N ALA A 274 10.36 24.03 -12.95
CA ALA A 274 10.49 23.24 -11.73
C ALA A 274 11.96 22.96 -11.37
N VAL A 275 12.81 22.71 -12.37
CA VAL A 275 14.25 22.56 -12.19
C VAL A 275 14.86 23.86 -11.66
N VAL A 276 14.56 25.00 -12.30
CA VAL A 276 15.05 26.34 -11.86
C VAL A 276 14.59 26.65 -10.44
N ARG A 277 13.33 26.36 -10.10
CA ARG A 277 12.82 26.53 -8.73
C ARG A 277 13.63 25.70 -7.73
N ARG A 278 13.91 24.45 -8.05
CA ARG A 278 14.70 23.56 -7.18
C ARG A 278 16.15 24.06 -7.02
N VAL A 279 16.77 24.56 -8.08
CA VAL A 279 18.10 25.18 -8.01
C VAL A 279 18.08 26.41 -7.10
N LYS A 280 17.04 27.25 -7.21
CA LYS A 280 16.86 28.39 -6.30
C LYS A 280 16.72 27.95 -4.84
N GLU A 281 15.97 26.88 -4.58
CA GLU A 281 15.85 26.31 -3.23
C GLU A 281 17.19 25.73 -2.71
N MET A 282 17.99 25.10 -3.58
CA MET A 282 19.32 24.61 -3.20
C MET A 282 20.31 25.73 -2.84
N ARG A 283 20.14 26.91 -3.44
CA ARG A 283 20.97 28.09 -3.14
C ARG A 283 20.61 28.76 -1.82
N LYS A 284 19.43 28.49 -1.26
CA LYS A 284 19.03 29.04 0.04
C LYS A 284 19.85 28.46 1.18
N SER A 285 20.23 29.29 2.13
CA SER A 285 20.84 28.84 3.38
C SER A 285 19.87 27.99 4.20
N LYS A 286 20.38 27.22 5.16
CA LYS A 286 19.56 26.41 6.07
C LYS A 286 18.54 27.28 6.81
N ASP A 287 18.98 28.43 7.28
CA ASP A 287 18.14 29.38 8.05
C ASP A 287 17.02 29.98 7.19
N GLN A 288 17.31 30.33 5.93
CA GLN A 288 16.30 30.78 4.99
C GLN A 288 15.24 29.71 4.71
N ARG A 289 15.64 28.43 4.64
CA ARG A 289 14.69 27.32 4.46
C ARG A 289 13.78 27.18 5.68
N ILE A 290 14.32 27.34 6.89
CA ILE A 290 13.53 27.28 8.13
C ILE A 290 12.53 28.43 8.15
N ALA A 291 12.94 29.66 7.84
CA ALA A 291 12.02 30.79 7.77
C ALA A 291 10.91 30.61 6.72
N ASP A 292 11.21 29.94 5.60
CA ASP A 292 10.22 29.65 4.55
C ASP A 292 9.20 28.55 4.92
N THR A 293 9.46 27.74 5.98
CA THR A 293 8.48 26.77 6.51
C THR A 293 7.36 27.42 7.32
N ALA A 294 7.58 28.65 7.79
CA ALA A 294 6.58 29.39 8.53
C ALA A 294 5.32 29.71 7.71
N PRO A 295 4.17 29.88 8.35
CA PRO A 295 2.95 30.37 7.70
C PRO A 295 3.21 31.64 6.91
N LYS A 296 2.54 31.81 5.77
CA LYS A 296 2.80 32.96 4.84
C LYS A 296 2.81 34.31 5.54
N ALA A 297 1.92 34.52 6.52
CA ALA A 297 1.82 35.76 7.29
C ALA A 297 3.06 36.05 8.14
N MET A 298 3.79 35.01 8.59
CA MET A 298 4.94 35.14 9.49
C MET A 298 6.30 35.07 8.77
N ARG A 299 6.33 34.74 7.49
CA ARG A 299 7.58 34.52 6.74
C ARG A 299 8.48 35.77 6.71
N ALA A 300 7.88 36.94 6.58
CA ALA A 300 8.63 38.20 6.51
C ALA A 300 9.27 38.58 7.84
N SER A 301 8.59 38.33 8.97
CA SER A 301 9.14 38.57 10.31
C SER A 301 10.24 37.55 10.64
N MET A 302 10.02 36.27 10.38
CA MET A 302 11.03 35.23 10.61
C MET A 302 12.30 35.42 9.75
N ARG A 303 12.16 35.88 8.52
CA ARG A 303 13.36 36.23 7.72
C ARG A 303 14.16 37.35 8.33
N ARG A 304 13.52 38.40 8.82
CA ARG A 304 14.18 39.50 9.52
C ARG A 304 14.86 39.03 10.81
N GLU A 305 14.22 38.18 11.58
CA GLU A 305 14.81 37.60 12.79
C GLU A 305 16.05 36.74 12.46
N VAL A 306 15.99 35.90 11.43
CA VAL A 306 17.13 35.09 10.98
C VAL A 306 18.27 35.95 10.49
N GLU A 307 17.97 37.04 9.77
CA GLU A 307 18.97 38.02 9.32
C GLU A 307 19.62 38.76 10.50
N ALA A 308 18.82 39.24 11.46
CA ALA A 308 19.31 39.91 12.68
C ALA A 308 20.19 38.99 13.55
N MET A 309 19.80 37.70 13.73
CA MET A 309 20.65 36.71 14.41
C MET A 309 22.00 36.53 13.72
N ARG A 310 22.01 36.60 12.41
CA ARG A 310 23.23 36.43 11.61
C ARG A 310 24.16 37.62 11.67
N GLU A 311 23.61 38.81 11.78
CA GLU A 311 24.37 40.06 11.94
C GLU A 311 24.89 40.19 13.38
N GLY A 312 24.16 39.70 14.38
CA GLY A 312 24.58 39.72 15.78
C GLY A 312 25.65 38.68 16.17
N VAL A 313 25.95 37.72 15.30
CA VAL A 313 26.99 36.70 15.47
C VAL A 313 28.32 37.10 14.77
N ARG A 314 28.33 38.21 14.03
CA ARG A 314 29.54 38.83 13.47
C ARG A 314 30.07 39.90 14.38
#